data_59a3025539722508e577a3b9e1843d9e
#
_entry.id   59a3025539722508e577a3b9e1843d9e
#
_cell.length_a   1.000
_cell.length_b   1.000
_cell.length_c   1.000
_cell.angle_alpha   90.00
_cell.angle_beta   90.00
_cell.angle_gamma   90.00
#
_symmetry.space_group_name_H-M   'P 1'
#
loop_
_entity.id
_entity.type
_entity.pdbx_description
1 polymer ?
#
loop_
_entity_poly.entity_id
_entity_poly.type
_entity_poly.pdbx_seq_one_letter_code
_entity_poly.pdbx_strand_id
1 'polypeptide(L)'
;CHAMNEHEEKAIQALEEAVRIDSSNLEALMSLAVSYINEGYDQAANVTLLRYLARSHPHLAPSPEFPALPNEHTDPWARVNYVRDLFLQAARRDAARGTMSPDIQVGLGLLYYSTYSYEQAKDCFQAALASRPNDCQLWNRLGATLANGGNSELATDAYHRALELRPSFTRAIYNPVSYTHLRAHETVLDL
;
A
#
# COMPACT_ATOMS: atom_id res chain seq x y z
N CYS A 1 19.88 7.57 -3.07
CA CYS A 1 18.83 7.29 -4.07
C CYS A 1 19.13 6.08 -4.96
N HIS A 2 20.28 5.99 -5.68
CA HIS A 2 20.56 4.88 -6.61
C HIS A 2 20.55 3.49 -5.91
N ALA A 3 21.23 3.33 -4.79
CA ALA A 3 21.27 2.05 -4.07
C ALA A 3 19.92 1.58 -3.54
N MET A 4 19.00 2.49 -3.23
CA MET A 4 17.64 2.13 -2.78
C MET A 4 16.77 1.64 -3.94
N ASN A 5 16.90 2.25 -5.12
CA ASN A 5 16.19 1.82 -6.33
C ASN A 5 16.62 0.40 -6.76
N GLU A 6 17.92 0.09 -6.72
CA GLU A 6 18.43 -1.25 -7.04
C GLU A 6 17.91 -2.32 -6.06
N HIS A 7 17.73 -1.97 -4.79
CA HIS A 7 17.14 -2.88 -3.80
C HIS A 7 15.65 -3.13 -4.05
N GLU A 8 14.91 -2.10 -4.47
CA GLU A 8 13.48 -2.23 -4.75
C GLU A 8 13.24 -3.02 -6.04
N GLU A 9 14.01 -2.77 -7.09
CA GLU A 9 13.95 -3.57 -8.33
C GLU A 9 14.22 -5.05 -8.08
N LYS A 10 15.22 -5.38 -7.25
CA LYS A 10 15.51 -6.76 -6.85
C LYS A 10 14.38 -7.36 -6.00
N ALA A 11 13.76 -6.57 -5.14
CA ALA A 11 12.61 -7.01 -4.36
C ALA A 11 11.40 -7.29 -5.27
N ILE A 12 11.13 -6.44 -6.25
CA ILE A 12 10.08 -6.67 -7.26
C ILE A 12 10.35 -7.96 -8.02
N GLN A 13 11.55 -8.16 -8.55
CA GLN A 13 11.91 -9.38 -9.28
C GLN A 13 11.73 -10.65 -8.42
N ALA A 14 12.15 -10.61 -7.16
CA ALA A 14 11.96 -11.73 -6.24
C ALA A 14 10.47 -12.02 -5.96
N LEU A 15 9.66 -10.99 -5.82
CA LEU A 15 8.21 -11.12 -5.61
C LEU A 15 7.49 -11.60 -6.87
N GLU A 16 7.87 -11.13 -8.05
CA GLU A 16 7.37 -11.63 -9.35
C GLU A 16 7.65 -13.13 -9.49
N GLU A 17 8.87 -13.54 -9.15
CA GLU A 17 9.25 -14.95 -9.19
C GLU A 17 8.47 -15.77 -8.15
N ALA A 18 8.26 -15.27 -6.94
CA ALA A 18 7.43 -15.92 -5.93
C ALA A 18 5.98 -16.11 -6.41
N VAL A 19 5.39 -15.08 -7.03
CA VAL A 19 4.04 -15.15 -7.62
C VAL A 19 3.99 -16.06 -8.86
N ARG A 20 5.10 -16.19 -9.59
CA ARG A 20 5.22 -17.11 -10.74
C ARG A 20 5.24 -18.57 -10.26
N ILE A 21 5.95 -18.85 -9.16
CA ILE A 21 6.04 -20.20 -8.56
C ILE A 21 4.70 -20.58 -7.90
N ASP A 22 4.15 -19.66 -7.11
CA ASP A 22 2.86 -19.86 -6.44
C ASP A 22 1.94 -18.64 -6.68
N SER A 23 1.11 -18.75 -7.71
CA SER A 23 0.15 -17.71 -8.09
C SER A 23 -0.99 -17.53 -7.07
N SER A 24 -1.09 -18.39 -6.05
CA SER A 24 -2.07 -18.29 -4.97
C SER A 24 -1.52 -17.65 -3.69
N ASN A 25 -0.24 -17.32 -3.65
CA ASN A 25 0.40 -16.68 -2.51
C ASN A 25 -0.10 -15.22 -2.34
N LEU A 26 -1.08 -15.06 -1.45
CA LEU A 26 -1.73 -13.77 -1.20
C LEU A 26 -0.75 -12.75 -0.61
N GLU A 27 0.18 -13.17 0.24
CA GLU A 27 1.19 -12.30 0.84
C GLU A 27 2.15 -11.75 -0.23
N ALA A 28 2.63 -12.61 -1.12
CA ALA A 28 3.49 -12.20 -2.22
C ALA A 28 2.76 -11.25 -3.19
N LEU A 29 1.48 -11.53 -3.52
CA LEU A 29 0.66 -10.66 -4.36
C LEU A 29 0.47 -9.27 -3.73
N MET A 30 0.14 -9.20 -2.44
CA MET A 30 -0.02 -7.91 -1.76
C MET A 30 1.30 -7.16 -1.68
N SER A 31 2.39 -7.83 -1.32
CA SER A 31 3.73 -7.22 -1.26
C SER A 31 4.18 -6.71 -2.62
N LEU A 32 3.90 -7.44 -3.69
CA LEU A 32 4.22 -7.02 -5.06
C LEU A 32 3.41 -5.79 -5.49
N ALA A 33 2.09 -5.77 -5.20
CA ALA A 33 1.25 -4.59 -5.47
C ALA A 33 1.77 -3.35 -4.75
N VAL A 34 2.20 -3.53 -3.50
CA VAL A 34 2.84 -2.52 -2.68
C VAL A 34 4.10 -1.97 -3.34
N SER A 35 5.01 -2.84 -3.79
CA SER A 35 6.27 -2.43 -4.43
C SER A 35 6.00 -1.71 -5.76
N TYR A 36 5.04 -2.18 -6.54
CA TYR A 36 4.64 -1.49 -7.78
C TYR A 36 4.10 -0.07 -7.54
N ILE A 37 3.24 0.12 -6.53
CA ILE A 37 2.75 1.48 -6.17
C ILE A 37 3.90 2.39 -5.75
N ASN A 38 4.87 1.87 -5.00
CA ASN A 38 6.02 2.67 -4.56
C ASN A 38 6.90 3.16 -5.73
N GLU A 39 6.99 2.37 -6.79
CA GLU A 39 7.79 2.69 -7.98
C GLU A 39 6.95 3.38 -9.09
N GLY A 40 5.66 3.64 -8.83
CA GLY A 40 4.77 4.30 -9.80
C GLY A 40 4.29 3.39 -10.93
N TYR A 41 4.40 2.07 -10.77
CA TYR A 41 3.90 1.09 -11.75
C TYR A 41 2.40 0.82 -11.51
N ASP A 42 1.58 1.85 -11.58
CA ASP A 42 0.15 1.79 -11.22
C ASP A 42 -0.64 0.73 -11.99
N GLN A 43 -0.32 0.52 -13.26
CA GLN A 43 -1.00 -0.52 -14.06
C GLN A 43 -0.69 -1.93 -13.56
N ALA A 44 0.58 -2.21 -13.27
CA ALA A 44 1.00 -3.50 -12.74
C ALA A 44 0.44 -3.73 -11.33
N ALA A 45 0.38 -2.68 -10.51
CA ALA A 45 -0.23 -2.72 -9.19
C ALA A 45 -1.72 -3.07 -9.29
N ASN A 46 -2.49 -2.41 -10.16
CA ASN A 46 -3.92 -2.68 -10.35
C ASN A 46 -4.18 -4.12 -10.79
N VAL A 47 -3.39 -4.65 -11.74
CA VAL A 47 -3.48 -6.06 -12.16
C VAL A 47 -3.17 -7.00 -11.00
N THR A 48 -2.15 -6.71 -10.22
CA THR A 48 -1.72 -7.54 -9.09
C THR A 48 -2.77 -7.53 -7.97
N LEU A 49 -3.35 -6.38 -7.66
CA LEU A 49 -4.46 -6.24 -6.71
C LEU A 49 -5.70 -7.01 -7.16
N LEU A 50 -6.01 -6.98 -8.47
CA LEU A 50 -7.13 -7.76 -9.01
C LEU A 50 -6.87 -9.26 -8.90
N ARG A 51 -5.62 -9.71 -9.15
CA ARG A 51 -5.21 -11.11 -8.91
C ARG A 51 -5.37 -11.51 -7.44
N TYR A 52 -4.93 -10.64 -6.53
CA TYR A 52 -5.13 -10.84 -5.09
C TYR A 52 -6.61 -11.05 -4.78
N LEU A 53 -7.48 -10.15 -5.26
CA LEU A 53 -8.92 -10.21 -5.00
C LEU A 53 -9.55 -11.48 -5.60
N ALA A 54 -9.14 -11.86 -6.82
CA ALA A 54 -9.63 -13.06 -7.48
C ALA A 54 -9.29 -14.35 -6.70
N ARG A 55 -8.21 -14.36 -5.95
CA ARG A 55 -7.82 -15.50 -5.09
C ARG A 55 -8.48 -15.45 -3.72
N SER A 56 -8.54 -14.28 -3.09
CA SER A 56 -9.15 -14.12 -1.76
C SER A 56 -10.68 -14.09 -1.80
N HIS A 57 -11.27 -13.55 -2.88
CA HIS A 57 -12.72 -13.38 -3.07
C HIS A 57 -13.15 -13.83 -4.49
N PRO A 58 -13.07 -15.13 -4.81
CA PRO A 58 -13.25 -15.64 -6.18
C PRO A 58 -14.60 -15.28 -6.82
N HIS A 59 -15.62 -15.03 -5.99
CA HIS A 59 -16.97 -14.66 -6.43
C HIS A 59 -17.12 -13.20 -6.84
N LEU A 60 -16.08 -12.36 -6.65
CA LEU A 60 -16.11 -10.93 -7.03
C LEU A 60 -15.34 -10.66 -8.32
N ALA A 61 -14.34 -11.48 -8.65
CA ALA A 61 -13.51 -11.27 -9.81
C ALA A 61 -13.77 -12.34 -10.89
N PRO A 62 -13.86 -11.96 -12.16
CA PRO A 62 -14.30 -12.87 -13.23
C PRO A 62 -13.31 -14.00 -13.51
N SER A 63 -12.01 -13.76 -13.40
CA SER A 63 -10.98 -14.78 -13.59
C SER A 63 -9.69 -14.40 -12.87
N PRO A 64 -9.04 -15.35 -12.15
CA PRO A 64 -7.77 -15.09 -11.50
C PRO A 64 -6.57 -15.00 -12.46
N GLU A 65 -6.68 -15.54 -13.67
CA GLU A 65 -5.56 -15.61 -14.62
C GLU A 65 -5.54 -14.44 -15.60
N PHE A 66 -6.73 -14.05 -16.08
CA PHE A 66 -6.90 -12.96 -17.04
C PHE A 66 -8.06 -12.07 -16.62
N PRO A 67 -7.85 -11.18 -15.65
CA PRO A 67 -8.90 -10.26 -15.24
C PRO A 67 -9.25 -9.31 -16.39
N ALA A 68 -10.53 -9.27 -16.75
CA ALA A 68 -11.04 -8.32 -17.74
C ALA A 68 -10.98 -6.91 -17.13
N LEU A 69 -10.01 -6.13 -17.59
CA LEU A 69 -9.87 -4.73 -17.17
C LEU A 69 -10.54 -3.80 -18.18
N PRO A 70 -11.15 -2.70 -17.73
CA PRO A 70 -11.66 -1.67 -18.61
C PRO A 70 -10.60 -1.13 -19.56
N ASN A 71 -11.02 -0.74 -20.75
CA ASN A 71 -10.12 -0.17 -21.75
C ASN A 71 -9.71 1.25 -21.35
N GLU A 72 -8.41 1.51 -21.26
CA GLU A 72 -7.84 2.81 -20.84
C GLU A 72 -7.98 3.92 -21.89
N HIS A 73 -8.32 3.56 -23.14
CA HIS A 73 -8.41 4.57 -24.20
C HIS A 73 -9.57 5.56 -24.02
N THR A 74 -10.55 5.22 -23.18
CA THR A 74 -11.74 6.06 -22.94
C THR A 74 -11.68 6.80 -21.62
N ASP A 75 -11.04 6.24 -20.58
CA ASP A 75 -10.90 6.83 -19.26
C ASP A 75 -9.62 6.30 -18.57
N PRO A 76 -8.61 7.14 -18.35
CA PRO A 76 -7.38 6.74 -17.65
C PRO A 76 -7.61 6.17 -16.23
N TRP A 77 -8.71 6.57 -15.60
CA TRP A 77 -9.08 6.15 -14.25
C TRP A 77 -10.00 4.93 -14.20
N ALA A 78 -10.51 4.48 -15.36
CA ALA A 78 -11.51 3.40 -15.43
C ALA A 78 -11.01 2.12 -14.76
N ARG A 79 -9.73 1.78 -14.94
CA ARG A 79 -9.13 0.57 -14.38
C ARG A 79 -9.03 0.64 -12.85
N VAL A 80 -8.46 1.71 -12.31
CA VAL A 80 -8.31 1.87 -10.86
C VAL A 80 -9.66 1.97 -10.17
N ASN A 81 -10.62 2.66 -10.78
CA ASN A 81 -11.99 2.75 -10.27
C ASN A 81 -12.66 1.38 -10.24
N TYR A 82 -12.53 0.59 -11.31
CA TYR A 82 -13.07 -0.77 -11.36
C TYR A 82 -12.48 -1.68 -10.26
N VAL A 83 -11.17 -1.69 -10.10
CA VAL A 83 -10.50 -2.50 -9.06
C VAL A 83 -10.92 -2.03 -7.68
N ARG A 84 -10.98 -0.71 -7.45
CA ARG A 84 -11.45 -0.12 -6.18
C ARG A 84 -12.88 -0.54 -5.84
N ASP A 85 -13.78 -0.51 -6.82
CA ASP A 85 -15.19 -0.90 -6.60
C ASP A 85 -15.31 -2.38 -6.19
N LEU A 86 -14.49 -3.26 -6.76
CA LEU A 86 -14.42 -4.66 -6.34
C LEU A 86 -13.89 -4.81 -4.91
N PHE A 87 -12.84 -4.07 -4.53
CA PHE A 87 -12.35 -4.05 -3.15
C PHE A 87 -13.38 -3.50 -2.16
N LEU A 88 -14.15 -2.47 -2.54
CA LEU A 88 -15.25 -1.96 -1.74
C LEU A 88 -16.36 -3.01 -1.55
N GLN A 89 -16.67 -3.79 -2.58
CA GLN A 89 -17.62 -4.89 -2.46
C GLN A 89 -17.09 -5.98 -1.51
N ALA A 90 -15.79 -6.31 -1.57
CA ALA A 90 -15.15 -7.24 -0.64
C ALA A 90 -15.27 -6.73 0.81
N ALA A 91 -14.89 -5.46 1.05
CA ALA A 91 -14.99 -4.84 2.38
C ALA A 91 -16.43 -4.86 2.93
N ARG A 92 -17.44 -4.54 2.11
CA ARG A 92 -18.86 -4.59 2.51
C ARG A 92 -19.31 -6.00 2.88
N ARG A 93 -18.84 -7.02 2.14
CA ARG A 93 -19.18 -8.42 2.45
C ARG A 93 -18.52 -8.92 3.72
N ASP A 94 -17.27 -8.54 3.95
CA ASP A 94 -16.57 -8.86 5.19
C ASP A 94 -17.28 -8.20 6.38
N ALA A 95 -17.64 -6.93 6.26
CA ALA A 95 -18.40 -6.20 7.29
C ALA A 95 -19.76 -6.86 7.57
N ALA A 96 -20.48 -7.33 6.54
CA ALA A 96 -21.76 -8.04 6.71
C ALA A 96 -21.61 -9.39 7.44
N ARG A 97 -20.39 -9.96 7.46
CA ARG A 97 -20.05 -11.18 8.20
C ARG A 97 -19.48 -10.89 9.60
N GLY A 98 -19.41 -9.61 9.98
CA GLY A 98 -18.79 -9.16 11.23
C GLY A 98 -17.26 -9.30 11.24
N THR A 99 -16.64 -9.37 10.08
CA THR A 99 -15.19 -9.46 9.92
C THR A 99 -14.67 -8.23 9.20
N MET A 100 -13.39 -7.91 9.40
CA MET A 100 -12.67 -6.89 8.65
C MET A 100 -11.31 -7.48 8.25
N SER A 101 -11.10 -7.63 6.95
CA SER A 101 -9.82 -8.08 6.42
C SER A 101 -8.84 -6.89 6.38
N PRO A 102 -7.74 -6.90 7.13
CA PRO A 102 -6.74 -5.85 7.06
C PRO A 102 -6.12 -5.74 5.66
N ASP A 103 -5.98 -6.83 4.92
CA ASP A 103 -5.42 -6.80 3.57
C ASP A 103 -6.36 -6.15 2.56
N ILE A 104 -7.67 -6.30 2.71
CA ILE A 104 -8.65 -5.56 1.91
C ILE A 104 -8.54 -4.06 2.20
N GLN A 105 -8.35 -3.66 3.46
CA GLN A 105 -8.11 -2.26 3.82
C GLN A 105 -6.79 -1.75 3.24
N VAL A 106 -5.72 -2.54 3.28
CA VAL A 106 -4.44 -2.20 2.63
C VAL A 106 -4.63 -1.98 1.14
N GLY A 107 -5.29 -2.90 0.44
CA GLY A 107 -5.58 -2.76 -0.99
C GLY A 107 -6.38 -1.50 -1.33
N LEU A 108 -7.43 -1.19 -0.55
CA LEU A 108 -8.19 0.07 -0.68
C LEU A 108 -7.30 1.29 -0.45
N GLY A 109 -6.49 1.27 0.61
CA GLY A 109 -5.55 2.34 0.91
C GLY A 109 -4.57 2.61 -0.23
N LEU A 110 -4.04 1.57 -0.87
CA LEU A 110 -3.17 1.67 -2.04
C LEU A 110 -3.88 2.30 -3.25
N LEU A 111 -5.12 1.86 -3.54
CA LEU A 111 -5.92 2.37 -4.65
C LEU A 111 -6.34 3.84 -4.44
N TYR A 112 -6.65 4.23 -3.21
CA TYR A 112 -6.92 5.63 -2.88
C TYR A 112 -5.64 6.48 -2.93
N TYR A 113 -4.52 5.94 -2.48
CA TYR A 113 -3.23 6.63 -2.54
C TYR A 113 -2.81 6.91 -3.98
N SER A 114 -2.92 5.93 -4.89
CA SER A 114 -2.58 6.10 -6.31
C SER A 114 -3.50 7.10 -7.05
N THR A 115 -4.67 7.38 -6.49
CA THR A 115 -5.62 8.38 -7.01
C THR A 115 -5.60 9.71 -6.25
N TYR A 116 -4.56 9.95 -5.43
CA TYR A 116 -4.38 11.15 -4.62
C TYR A 116 -5.51 11.42 -3.61
N SER A 117 -6.33 10.41 -3.32
CA SER A 117 -7.42 10.46 -2.34
C SER A 117 -6.88 10.15 -0.93
N TYR A 118 -6.00 11.03 -0.42
CA TYR A 118 -5.18 10.75 0.77
C TYR A 118 -6.00 10.58 2.05
N GLU A 119 -7.12 11.28 2.22
CA GLU A 119 -7.99 11.13 3.39
C GLU A 119 -8.59 9.72 3.45
N GLN A 120 -9.11 9.21 2.34
CA GLN A 120 -9.63 7.86 2.26
C GLN A 120 -8.53 6.81 2.42
N ALA A 121 -7.36 7.05 1.85
CA ALA A 121 -6.19 6.16 2.03
C ALA A 121 -5.76 6.09 3.49
N LYS A 122 -5.71 7.23 4.20
CA LYS A 122 -5.44 7.32 5.64
C LYS A 122 -6.41 6.44 6.44
N ASP A 123 -7.72 6.62 6.21
CA ASP A 123 -8.74 5.87 6.93
C ASP A 123 -8.59 4.36 6.74
N CYS A 124 -8.28 3.92 5.52
CA CYS A 124 -8.02 2.51 5.22
C CYS A 124 -6.77 1.98 5.92
N PHE A 125 -5.65 2.71 5.91
CA PHE A 125 -4.43 2.28 6.61
C PHE A 125 -4.60 2.27 8.13
N GLN A 126 -5.33 3.23 8.70
CA GLN A 126 -5.68 3.23 10.13
C GLN A 126 -6.55 2.02 10.50
N ALA A 127 -7.53 1.67 9.66
CA ALA A 127 -8.35 0.48 9.86
C ALA A 127 -7.51 -0.81 9.81
N ALA A 128 -6.56 -0.91 8.88
CA ALA A 128 -5.63 -2.04 8.83
C ALA A 128 -4.73 -2.10 10.07
N LEU A 129 -4.22 -0.95 10.54
CA LEU A 129 -3.39 -0.84 11.74
C LEU A 129 -4.14 -1.21 13.03
N ALA A 130 -5.46 -1.00 13.10
CA ALA A 130 -6.26 -1.46 14.23
C ALA A 130 -6.17 -2.98 14.43
N SER A 131 -5.99 -3.75 13.35
CA SER A 131 -5.79 -5.20 13.39
C SER A 131 -4.31 -5.61 13.45
N ARG A 132 -3.40 -4.77 12.95
CA ARG A 132 -1.95 -5.03 12.86
C ARG A 132 -1.13 -3.86 13.43
N PRO A 133 -1.24 -3.54 14.74
CA PRO A 133 -0.64 -2.34 15.34
C PRO A 133 0.89 -2.32 15.31
N ASN A 134 1.52 -3.48 15.12
CA ASN A 134 2.98 -3.63 15.10
C ASN A 134 3.55 -3.79 13.67
N ASP A 135 2.77 -3.49 12.64
CA ASP A 135 3.24 -3.54 11.25
C ASP A 135 3.96 -2.23 10.88
N CYS A 136 5.30 -2.26 10.88
CA CYS A 136 6.11 -1.09 10.57
C CYS A 136 5.92 -0.60 9.11
N GLN A 137 5.56 -1.47 8.19
CA GLN A 137 5.31 -1.08 6.80
C GLN A 137 3.99 -0.31 6.68
N LEU A 138 2.95 -0.71 7.41
CA LEU A 138 1.68 0.02 7.47
C LEU A 138 1.85 1.40 8.12
N TRP A 139 2.63 1.51 9.19
CA TRP A 139 2.96 2.79 9.80
C TRP A 139 3.69 3.72 8.84
N ASN A 140 4.68 3.21 8.10
CA ASN A 140 5.36 4.00 7.07
C ASN A 140 4.41 4.46 5.94
N ARG A 141 3.44 3.62 5.55
CA ARG A 141 2.44 3.98 4.54
C ARG A 141 1.49 5.06 5.03
N LEU A 142 1.04 4.92 6.28
CA LEU A 142 0.24 5.95 6.92
C LEU A 142 1.01 7.27 6.94
N GLY A 143 2.29 7.25 7.33
CA GLY A 143 3.17 8.42 7.30
C GLY A 143 3.28 9.06 5.92
N ALA A 144 3.53 8.25 4.86
CA ALA A 144 3.59 8.76 3.49
C ALA A 144 2.25 9.35 3.01
N THR A 145 1.14 8.72 3.40
CA THR A 145 -0.21 9.20 3.08
C THR A 145 -0.50 10.53 3.75
N LEU A 146 -0.18 10.66 5.03
CA LEU A 146 -0.35 11.89 5.81
C LEU A 146 0.52 13.02 5.27
N ALA A 147 1.78 12.72 4.92
CA ALA A 147 2.70 13.70 4.34
C ALA A 147 2.17 14.27 3.01
N ASN A 148 1.73 13.39 2.11
CA ASN A 148 1.17 13.79 0.82
C ASN A 148 -0.20 14.49 0.96
N GLY A 149 -0.95 14.17 2.02
CA GLY A 149 -2.19 14.85 2.40
C GLY A 149 -1.99 16.18 3.14
N GLY A 150 -0.73 16.65 3.33
CA GLY A 150 -0.41 17.91 3.97
C GLY A 150 -0.39 17.90 5.50
N ASN A 151 -0.49 16.71 6.13
CA ASN A 151 -0.48 16.53 7.58
C ASN A 151 0.91 16.13 8.09
N SER A 152 1.89 17.04 7.98
CA SER A 152 3.31 16.75 8.24
C SER A 152 3.58 16.32 9.69
N GLU A 153 2.88 16.88 10.67
CA GLU A 153 3.04 16.54 12.09
C GLU A 153 2.64 15.07 12.34
N LEU A 154 1.44 14.69 11.94
CA LEU A 154 0.96 13.31 12.08
C LEU A 154 1.78 12.32 11.24
N ALA A 155 2.32 12.77 10.11
CA ALA A 155 3.22 11.96 9.28
C ALA A 155 4.50 11.61 10.05
N THR A 156 5.07 12.59 10.76
CA THR A 156 6.26 12.41 11.59
C THR A 156 6.01 11.36 12.69
N ASP A 157 4.90 11.44 13.39
CA ASP A 157 4.53 10.45 14.43
C ASP A 157 4.41 9.04 13.85
N ALA A 158 3.78 8.91 12.69
CA ALA A 158 3.65 7.62 12.03
C ALA A 158 5.00 7.03 11.59
N TYR A 159 5.92 7.85 11.08
CA TYR A 159 7.27 7.41 10.74
C TYR A 159 8.09 7.05 11.99
N HIS A 160 8.00 7.81 13.07
CA HIS A 160 8.61 7.48 14.35
C HIS A 160 8.14 6.11 14.83
N ARG A 161 6.83 5.86 14.76
CA ARG A 161 6.29 4.56 15.15
C ARG A 161 6.82 3.42 14.28
N ALA A 162 6.98 3.62 12.98
CA ALA A 162 7.58 2.64 12.09
C ALA A 162 9.04 2.34 12.49
N LEU A 163 9.82 3.35 12.86
CA LEU A 163 11.22 3.22 13.28
C LEU A 163 11.37 2.60 14.69
N GLU A 164 10.47 2.88 15.63
CA GLU A 164 10.42 2.19 16.92
C GLU A 164 10.24 0.69 16.74
N LEU A 165 9.34 0.29 15.83
CA LEU A 165 9.08 -1.12 15.52
C LEU A 165 10.24 -1.79 14.78
N ARG A 166 10.93 -1.05 13.92
CA ARG A 166 12.08 -1.53 13.16
C ARG A 166 13.10 -0.39 12.94
N PRO A 167 14.10 -0.24 13.81
CA PRO A 167 15.11 0.83 13.70
C PRO A 167 15.91 0.82 12.39
N SER A 168 16.06 -0.34 11.75
CA SER A 168 16.74 -0.48 10.45
C SER A 168 15.84 -0.22 9.24
N PHE A 169 14.62 0.29 9.44
CA PHE A 169 13.67 0.50 8.34
C PHE A 169 14.02 1.77 7.57
N THR A 170 15.01 1.65 6.69
CA THR A 170 15.62 2.75 5.93
C THR A 170 14.60 3.59 5.14
N ARG A 171 13.50 2.98 4.68
CA ARG A 171 12.46 3.69 3.92
C ARG A 171 11.77 4.79 4.74
N ALA A 172 11.54 4.59 6.04
CA ALA A 172 10.99 5.60 6.93
C ALA A 172 12.00 6.73 7.20
N ILE A 173 13.30 6.43 7.20
CA ILE A 173 14.37 7.41 7.42
C ILE A 173 14.53 8.37 6.22
N TYR A 174 14.40 7.86 4.99
CA TYR A 174 14.65 8.62 3.77
C TYR A 174 13.40 9.29 3.17
N ASN A 175 12.26 9.22 3.83
CA ASN A 175 11.10 9.98 3.37
C ASN A 175 11.37 11.48 3.58
N PRO A 176 11.24 12.35 2.55
CA PRO A 176 11.69 13.76 2.59
C PRO A 176 11.11 14.56 3.76
N VAL A 177 9.92 14.22 4.22
CA VAL A 177 9.25 14.91 5.34
C VAL A 177 9.85 14.51 6.69
N SER A 178 10.21 13.23 6.89
CA SER A 178 10.84 12.79 8.13
C SER A 178 12.25 13.32 8.27
N TYR A 179 13.00 13.48 7.18
CA TYR A 179 14.37 13.99 7.23
C TYR A 179 14.47 15.45 7.69
N THR A 180 13.54 16.31 7.28
CA THR A 180 13.54 17.72 7.70
C THR A 180 13.11 17.89 9.16
N HIS A 181 12.17 17.10 9.66
CA HIS A 181 11.69 17.20 11.04
C HIS A 181 12.59 16.48 12.05
N LEU A 182 13.15 15.31 11.72
CA LEU A 182 14.13 14.63 12.59
C LEU A 182 15.38 15.48 12.79
N ARG A 183 15.88 16.14 11.75
CA ARG A 183 17.06 17.02 11.85
C ARG A 183 16.76 18.31 12.64
N ALA A 184 15.53 18.83 12.58
CA ALA A 184 15.13 19.95 13.44
C ALA A 184 15.04 19.58 14.91
N HIS A 185 14.63 18.35 15.24
CA HIS A 185 14.58 17.85 16.62
C HIS A 185 15.95 17.54 17.22
N GLU A 186 16.88 16.98 16.43
CA GLU A 186 18.25 16.73 16.87
C GLU A 186 18.99 18.03 17.19
N THR A 187 18.79 19.10 16.40
CA THR A 187 19.42 20.42 16.64
C THR A 187 18.86 21.17 17.85
N VAL A 188 17.70 20.80 18.39
CA VAL A 188 17.11 21.39 19.60
C VAL A 188 17.56 20.65 20.88
N LEU A 189 18.01 19.40 20.77
CA LEU A 189 18.51 18.62 21.91
C LEU A 189 20.02 18.82 22.16
N ASP A 190 20.74 19.44 21.21
CA ASP A 190 22.18 19.75 21.32
C ASP A 190 22.45 21.20 21.76
N LEU A 191 21.45 21.94 22.27
CA LEU A 191 21.54 23.27 22.89
C LEU A 191 21.13 23.22 24.36
#